data_34f00510c6bfc98c81557cf45382799d
#
_entry.id   34f00510c6bfc98c81557cf45382799d
#
_cell.length_a   1.000
_cell.length_b   1.000
_cell.length_c   1.000
_cell.angle_alpha   90.00
_cell.angle_beta   90.00
_cell.angle_gamma   90.00
#
_symmetry.space_group_name_H-M   'P 1'
#
loop_
_entity.id
_entity.type
_entity.pdbx_description
1 polymer ?
#
loop_
_entity_poly.entity_id
_entity_poly.type
_entity_poly.pdbx_seq_one_letter_code
_entity_poly.pdbx_strand_id
1 'polypeptide(L)'
;MDKLKGKRIMVWTFMGNARMYEALRDYGDRIDTIGLFSFKVDKTGTITESGVAISNMLTYINKWPHIRWLLTVANDGANSIFKALRDNTDGAQDTFCSELVRIMEKYPWCSGVDIDLEKGDDYSTHEASTAMFAHIYSTVKSYDSTKEMNICLPGMTSVNGSVG
;
A
#
# COMPACT_ATOMS: atom_id res chain seq x y z
N MET A 1 -21.00 -13.28 18.80
CA MET A 1 -19.95 -12.40 18.27
C MET A 1 -18.55 -13.05 18.18
N ASP A 2 -18.45 -14.37 18.17
CA ASP A 2 -17.13 -15.07 18.24
C ASP A 2 -16.46 -15.40 16.90
N LYS A 3 -17.09 -15.03 15.77
CA LYS A 3 -16.57 -15.40 14.43
C LYS A 3 -15.30 -14.65 13.99
N LEU A 4 -14.92 -13.58 14.67
CA LEU A 4 -13.77 -12.74 14.31
C LEU A 4 -12.57 -12.89 15.27
N LYS A 5 -12.66 -13.76 16.27
CA LYS A 5 -11.58 -13.99 17.22
C LYS A 5 -10.32 -14.47 16.49
N GLY A 6 -9.25 -13.69 16.57
CA GLY A 6 -7.97 -13.96 15.91
C GLY A 6 -7.90 -13.58 14.41
N LYS A 7 -8.94 -12.97 13.84
CA LYS A 7 -8.90 -12.42 12.48
C LYS A 7 -8.57 -10.93 12.54
N ARG A 8 -7.72 -10.49 11.62
CA ARG A 8 -7.40 -9.08 11.43
C ARG A 8 -8.30 -8.49 10.37
N ILE A 9 -8.79 -7.28 10.60
CA ILE A 9 -9.62 -6.53 9.66
C ILE A 9 -8.77 -5.41 9.08
N MET A 10 -8.53 -5.47 7.78
CA MET A 10 -7.94 -4.38 7.01
C MET A 10 -9.01 -3.74 6.13
N VAL A 11 -9.00 -2.42 6.10
CA VAL A 11 -9.89 -1.63 5.24
C VAL A 11 -9.06 -0.61 4.45
N TRP A 12 -9.53 -0.27 3.26
CA TRP A 12 -8.95 0.80 2.46
C TRP A 12 -9.90 1.99 2.44
N THR A 13 -9.34 3.17 2.46
CA THR A 13 -10.13 4.39 2.42
C THR A 13 -9.41 5.53 1.71
N PHE A 14 -10.20 6.39 1.10
CA PHE A 14 -9.72 7.66 0.57
C PHE A 14 -9.81 8.73 1.67
N MET A 15 -8.75 9.52 1.80
CA MET A 15 -8.71 10.64 2.71
C MET A 15 -9.83 11.65 2.40
N GLY A 16 -10.46 12.18 3.46
CA GLY A 16 -11.52 13.18 3.34
C GLY A 16 -12.90 12.65 2.96
N ASN A 17 -13.06 11.33 2.89
CA ASN A 17 -14.38 10.74 2.70
C ASN A 17 -15.16 10.78 4.04
N ALA A 18 -16.32 11.43 4.05
CA ALA A 18 -17.18 11.49 5.24
C ALA A 18 -17.53 10.10 5.79
N ARG A 19 -17.72 9.12 4.91
CA ARG A 19 -18.00 7.72 5.29
C ARG A 19 -16.84 7.06 6.05
N MET A 20 -15.60 7.47 5.81
CA MET A 20 -14.47 6.98 6.60
C MET A 20 -14.61 7.38 8.07
N TYR A 21 -14.99 8.63 8.32
CA TYR A 21 -15.15 9.15 9.68
C TYR A 21 -16.31 8.46 10.41
N GLU A 22 -17.40 8.20 9.70
CA GLU A 22 -18.53 7.44 10.23
C GLU A 22 -18.13 5.99 10.55
N ALA A 23 -17.42 5.32 9.64
CA ALA A 23 -16.94 3.96 9.84
C ALA A 23 -15.97 3.86 11.01
N LEU A 24 -15.06 4.82 11.16
CA LEU A 24 -14.13 4.87 12.31
C LEU A 24 -14.89 5.12 13.62
N ARG A 25 -15.89 6.00 13.62
CA ARG A 25 -16.73 6.24 14.80
C ARG A 25 -17.46 4.97 15.24
N ASP A 26 -18.02 4.24 14.29
CA ASP A 26 -18.93 3.13 14.56
C ASP A 26 -18.19 1.78 14.71
N TYR A 27 -17.03 1.63 14.07
CA TYR A 27 -16.30 0.36 13.99
C TYR A 27 -14.80 0.46 14.28
N GLY A 28 -14.28 1.62 14.67
CA GLY A 28 -12.85 1.82 14.90
C GLY A 28 -12.22 0.79 15.83
N ASP A 29 -12.93 0.37 16.87
CA ASP A 29 -12.47 -0.66 17.81
C ASP A 29 -12.26 -2.06 17.18
N ARG A 30 -12.77 -2.27 15.96
CA ARG A 30 -12.70 -3.56 15.27
C ARG A 30 -11.75 -3.57 14.08
N ILE A 31 -11.22 -2.42 13.72
CA ILE A 31 -10.31 -2.25 12.58
C ILE A 31 -8.88 -2.36 13.09
N ASP A 32 -8.11 -3.26 12.49
CA ASP A 32 -6.70 -3.46 12.83
C ASP A 32 -5.75 -2.66 11.95
N THR A 33 -6.11 -2.47 10.68
CA THR A 33 -5.26 -1.83 9.69
C THR A 33 -6.09 -0.98 8.73
N ILE A 34 -5.58 0.19 8.39
CA ILE A 34 -6.16 1.06 7.36
C ILE A 34 -5.10 1.36 6.31
N GLY A 35 -5.40 1.02 5.06
CA GLY A 35 -4.68 1.50 3.88
C GLY A 35 -5.25 2.86 3.45
N LEU A 36 -4.41 3.88 3.44
CA LEU A 36 -4.78 5.24 3.02
C LEU A 36 -4.43 5.45 1.56
N PHE A 37 -5.44 5.42 0.68
CA PHE A 37 -5.30 5.74 -0.74
C PHE A 37 -5.06 7.24 -0.92
N SER A 38 -3.79 7.65 -0.84
CA SER A 38 -3.40 9.06 -0.92
C SER A 38 -2.19 9.29 -1.82
N PHE A 39 -1.64 8.23 -2.40
CA PHE A 39 -0.42 8.34 -3.20
C PHE A 39 -0.57 7.60 -4.52
N LYS A 40 0.01 8.20 -5.57
CA LYS A 40 0.07 7.61 -6.91
C LYS A 40 1.51 7.61 -7.38
N VAL A 41 1.91 6.49 -7.97
CA VAL A 41 3.20 6.39 -8.63
C VAL A 41 3.04 6.52 -10.14
N ASP A 42 3.99 7.18 -10.79
CA ASP A 42 4.09 7.28 -12.23
C ASP A 42 5.16 6.31 -12.81
N LYS A 43 5.30 6.32 -14.14
CA LYS A 43 6.25 5.44 -14.83
C LYS A 43 7.73 5.74 -14.56
N THR A 44 8.05 6.89 -13.94
CA THR A 44 9.41 7.25 -13.53
C THR A 44 9.71 6.82 -12.10
N GLY A 45 8.73 6.25 -11.40
CA GLY A 45 8.82 5.90 -9.99
C GLY A 45 8.52 7.06 -9.05
N THR A 46 8.19 8.25 -9.57
CA THR A 46 7.87 9.41 -8.75
C THR A 46 6.52 9.23 -8.08
N ILE A 47 6.46 9.50 -6.78
CA ILE A 47 5.21 9.43 -6.00
C ILE A 47 4.63 10.82 -5.80
N THR A 48 3.38 10.99 -6.23
CA THR A 48 2.58 12.20 -6.01
C THR A 48 1.49 11.96 -4.97
N GLU A 49 1.20 12.98 -4.18
CA GLU A 49 0.10 12.94 -3.21
C GLU A 49 -1.19 13.37 -3.90
N SER A 50 -2.26 12.61 -3.72
CA SER A 50 -3.58 13.00 -4.17
C SER A 50 -4.22 13.95 -3.17
N GLY A 51 -3.91 15.22 -3.26
CA GLY A 51 -4.62 16.46 -2.86
C GLY A 51 -5.42 16.58 -1.58
N VAL A 52 -5.56 15.54 -0.75
CA VAL A 52 -6.32 15.64 0.50
C VAL A 52 -5.35 15.69 1.67
N ALA A 53 -5.46 16.78 2.45
CA ALA A 53 -4.57 17.04 3.58
C ALA A 53 -4.58 15.89 4.59
N ILE A 54 -3.50 15.11 4.62
CA ILE A 54 -3.21 14.10 5.65
C ILE A 54 -3.01 14.77 7.02
N SER A 55 -2.88 16.10 7.06
CA SER A 55 -2.66 16.90 8.26
C SER A 55 -3.68 16.67 9.39
N ASN A 56 -4.92 16.32 9.05
CA ASN A 56 -5.97 16.08 10.05
C ASN A 56 -5.95 14.65 10.61
N MET A 57 -5.10 13.76 10.10
CA MET A 57 -5.08 12.36 10.52
C MET A 57 -4.59 12.14 11.94
N LEU A 58 -3.76 13.02 12.47
CA LEU A 58 -3.24 12.88 13.84
C LEU A 58 -4.35 12.78 14.89
N THR A 59 -5.48 13.47 14.68
CA THR A 59 -6.64 13.36 15.56
C THR A 59 -7.20 11.93 15.60
N TYR A 60 -7.27 11.27 14.46
CA TYR A 60 -7.79 9.90 14.35
C TYR A 60 -6.77 8.87 14.81
N ILE A 61 -5.49 9.06 14.49
CA ILE A 61 -4.40 8.20 14.93
C ILE A 61 -4.34 8.19 16.46
N ASN A 62 -4.43 9.35 17.09
CA ASN A 62 -4.43 9.48 18.56
C ASN A 62 -5.67 8.85 19.20
N LYS A 63 -6.81 8.90 18.52
CA LYS A 63 -8.06 8.31 19.04
C LYS A 63 -8.08 6.79 18.97
N TRP A 64 -7.45 6.20 17.94
CA TRP A 64 -7.37 4.75 17.73
C TRP A 64 -5.91 4.31 17.59
N PRO A 65 -5.11 4.34 18.66
CA PRO A 65 -3.67 4.05 18.59
C PRO A 65 -3.34 2.60 18.26
N HIS A 66 -4.31 1.69 18.34
CA HIS A 66 -4.15 0.29 17.95
C HIS A 66 -4.25 0.05 16.44
N ILE A 67 -4.83 1.01 15.69
CA ILE A 67 -4.95 0.90 14.23
C ILE A 67 -3.59 1.18 13.59
N ARG A 68 -3.16 0.27 12.74
CA ARG A 68 -1.98 0.45 11.89
C ARG A 68 -2.38 1.20 10.64
N TRP A 69 -1.71 2.32 10.39
CA TRP A 69 -1.99 3.20 9.28
C TRP A 69 -0.92 3.02 8.21
N LEU A 70 -1.29 2.45 7.06
CA LEU A 70 -0.40 2.23 5.94
C LEU A 70 -0.65 3.29 4.87
N LEU A 71 0.42 3.81 4.26
CA LEU A 71 0.33 4.71 3.12
C LEU A 71 0.19 3.86 1.85
N THR A 72 -0.99 3.87 1.23
CA THR A 72 -1.23 3.10 0.01
C THR A 72 -0.76 3.87 -1.20
N VAL A 73 0.15 3.26 -1.96
CA VAL A 73 0.68 3.78 -3.22
C VAL A 73 0.16 2.93 -4.36
N ALA A 74 -0.61 3.53 -5.25
CA ALA A 74 -1.25 2.85 -6.37
C ALA A 74 -0.72 3.33 -7.73
N ASN A 75 -0.80 2.45 -8.74
CA ASN A 75 -0.49 2.78 -10.14
C ASN A 75 -1.75 2.98 -11.00
N ASP A 76 -2.93 3.13 -10.38
CA ASP A 76 -4.24 3.26 -11.05
C ASP A 76 -4.48 2.15 -12.11
N GLY A 77 -3.93 0.96 -11.91
CA GLY A 77 -4.06 -0.16 -12.84
C GLY A 77 -3.29 0.01 -14.16
N ALA A 78 -2.34 0.92 -14.24
CA ALA A 78 -1.55 1.15 -15.45
C ALA A 78 -0.40 0.14 -15.60
N ASN A 79 -0.58 -0.83 -16.52
CA ASN A 79 0.42 -1.87 -16.78
C ASN A 79 1.79 -1.31 -17.19
N SER A 80 1.85 -0.18 -17.89
CA SER A 80 3.09 0.48 -18.27
C SER A 80 3.91 0.97 -17.07
N ILE A 81 3.24 1.40 -16.00
CA ILE A 81 3.89 1.80 -14.75
C ILE A 81 4.46 0.56 -14.05
N PHE A 82 3.63 -0.49 -13.91
CA PHE A 82 4.09 -1.75 -13.31
C PHE A 82 5.34 -2.28 -14.03
N LYS A 83 5.32 -2.32 -15.37
CA LYS A 83 6.46 -2.79 -16.17
C LYS A 83 7.70 -1.90 -15.98
N ALA A 84 7.55 -0.59 -15.97
CA ALA A 84 8.67 0.33 -15.76
C ALA A 84 9.35 0.12 -14.40
N LEU A 85 8.56 -0.06 -13.34
CA LEU A 85 9.08 -0.35 -12.00
C LEU A 85 9.72 -1.74 -11.94
N ARG A 86 9.07 -2.76 -12.49
CA ARG A 86 9.58 -4.14 -12.52
C ARG A 86 10.93 -4.25 -13.24
N ASP A 87 11.03 -3.63 -14.41
CA ASP A 87 12.20 -3.70 -15.28
C ASP A 87 13.26 -2.64 -14.92
N ASN A 88 13.00 -1.84 -13.90
CA ASN A 88 13.83 -0.69 -13.48
C ASN A 88 14.18 0.24 -14.65
N THR A 89 13.22 0.48 -15.53
CA THR A 89 13.42 1.33 -16.72
C THR A 89 13.86 2.72 -16.30
N ASP A 90 15.01 3.15 -16.80
CA ASP A 90 15.61 4.47 -16.48
C ASP A 90 15.74 4.75 -14.97
N GLY A 91 15.90 3.70 -14.14
CA GLY A 91 16.00 3.83 -12.69
C GLY A 91 14.67 4.05 -11.97
N ALA A 92 13.54 3.72 -12.60
CA ALA A 92 12.22 3.94 -12.03
C ALA A 92 11.99 3.21 -10.70
N GLN A 93 12.49 1.98 -10.55
CA GLN A 93 12.38 1.23 -9.30
C GLN A 93 13.19 1.89 -8.17
N ASP A 94 14.39 2.36 -8.46
CA ASP A 94 15.26 3.01 -7.47
C ASP A 94 14.65 4.36 -7.03
N THR A 95 14.08 5.09 -7.99
CA THR A 95 13.33 6.32 -7.72
C THR A 95 12.13 6.01 -6.81
N PHE A 96 11.35 4.97 -7.14
CA PHE A 96 10.20 4.57 -6.34
C PHE A 96 10.60 4.19 -4.90
N CYS A 97 11.68 3.44 -4.73
CA CYS A 97 12.21 3.10 -3.42
C CYS A 97 12.60 4.35 -2.60
N SER A 98 13.26 5.31 -3.23
CA SER A 98 13.63 6.58 -2.59
C SER A 98 12.39 7.42 -2.21
N GLU A 99 11.40 7.45 -3.06
CA GLU A 99 10.13 8.15 -2.82
C GLU A 99 9.32 7.50 -1.69
N LEU A 100 9.34 6.16 -1.55
CA LEU A 100 8.73 5.46 -0.41
C LEU A 100 9.37 5.91 0.92
N VAL A 101 10.69 5.99 0.97
CA VAL A 101 11.39 6.52 2.15
C VAL A 101 10.97 7.95 2.42
N ARG A 102 10.96 8.82 1.40
CA ARG A 102 10.56 10.22 1.51
C ARG A 102 9.16 10.39 2.10
N ILE A 103 8.17 9.59 1.67
CA ILE A 103 6.81 9.70 2.21
C ILE A 103 6.71 9.16 3.64
N MET A 104 7.46 8.11 3.99
CA MET A 104 7.51 7.62 5.37
C MET A 104 8.18 8.62 6.32
N GLU A 105 9.22 9.31 5.89
CA GLU A 105 9.85 10.41 6.63
C GLU A 105 8.89 11.59 6.84
N LYS A 106 8.16 11.94 5.79
CA LYS A 106 7.16 13.02 5.85
C LYS A 106 5.99 12.68 6.79
N TYR A 107 5.63 11.40 6.90
CA TYR A 107 4.52 10.92 7.72
C TYR A 107 4.99 9.88 8.75
N PRO A 108 5.79 10.27 9.75
CA PRO A 108 6.43 9.35 10.69
C PRO A 108 5.44 8.53 11.53
N TRP A 109 4.20 8.99 11.63
CA TRP A 109 3.10 8.29 12.30
C TRP A 109 2.61 7.06 11.54
N CYS A 110 2.96 6.88 10.26
CA CYS A 110 2.53 5.71 9.51
C CYS A 110 3.19 4.44 10.05
N SER A 111 2.46 3.35 10.04
CA SER A 111 2.97 2.03 10.39
C SER A 111 3.80 1.40 9.25
N GLY A 112 3.74 1.96 8.06
CA GLY A 112 4.44 1.48 6.87
C GLY A 112 3.72 1.85 5.59
N VAL A 113 3.91 1.02 4.56
CA VAL A 113 3.36 1.23 3.22
C VAL A 113 2.51 0.05 2.77
N ASP A 114 1.56 0.34 1.91
CA ASP A 114 0.72 -0.64 1.22
C ASP A 114 0.90 -0.43 -0.29
N ILE A 115 1.43 -1.42 -0.97
CA ILE A 115 1.83 -1.36 -2.38
C ILE A 115 0.73 -1.96 -3.24
N ASP A 116 -0.02 -1.11 -3.91
CA ASP A 116 -1.15 -1.46 -4.77
C ASP A 116 -0.80 -1.27 -6.25
N LEU A 117 0.12 -2.11 -6.72
CA LEU A 117 0.56 -2.13 -8.10
C LEU A 117 -0.22 -3.20 -8.88
N GLU A 118 -1.31 -2.78 -9.48
CA GLU A 118 -2.20 -3.66 -10.24
C GLU A 118 -1.75 -3.84 -11.71
N LYS A 119 -2.21 -4.95 -12.31
CA LYS A 119 -2.03 -5.33 -13.72
C LYS A 119 -0.59 -5.57 -14.17
N GLY A 120 -0.03 -6.68 -13.68
CA GLY A 120 1.04 -7.35 -14.42
C GLY A 120 0.45 -8.46 -15.29
N ASP A 121 0.05 -8.16 -16.52
CA ASP A 121 -0.53 -9.17 -17.44
C ASP A 121 0.50 -10.22 -17.91
N ASP A 122 1.76 -10.02 -17.58
CA ASP A 122 2.85 -10.87 -18.04
C ASP A 122 3.31 -11.82 -16.93
N TYR A 123 2.57 -12.90 -16.76
CA TYR A 123 2.92 -13.97 -15.82
C TYR A 123 4.25 -14.68 -16.16
N SER A 124 4.82 -14.44 -17.36
CA SER A 124 6.13 -15.00 -17.74
C SER A 124 7.29 -14.36 -16.97
N THR A 125 7.04 -13.33 -16.17
CA THR A 125 8.04 -12.53 -15.45
C THR A 125 7.88 -12.58 -13.93
N HIS A 126 7.42 -13.71 -13.38
CA HIS A 126 7.27 -13.87 -11.93
C HIS A 126 8.55 -13.59 -11.14
N GLU A 127 9.70 -14.02 -11.66
CA GLU A 127 11.00 -13.79 -11.01
C GLU A 127 11.32 -12.29 -10.91
N ALA A 128 11.14 -11.54 -12.01
CA ALA A 128 11.39 -10.10 -12.02
C ALA A 128 10.44 -9.34 -11.07
N SER A 129 9.15 -9.73 -11.04
CA SER A 129 8.19 -9.15 -10.11
C SER A 129 8.53 -9.47 -8.64
N THR A 130 8.95 -10.71 -8.39
CA THR A 130 9.40 -11.11 -7.05
C THR A 130 10.66 -10.34 -6.63
N ALA A 131 11.62 -10.17 -7.53
CA ALA A 131 12.83 -9.40 -7.29
C ALA A 131 12.50 -7.91 -6.98
N MET A 132 11.57 -7.30 -7.74
CA MET A 132 11.09 -5.95 -7.50
C MET A 132 10.51 -5.82 -6.08
N PHE A 133 9.57 -6.68 -5.71
CA PHE A 133 8.95 -6.61 -4.38
C PHE A 133 9.95 -6.90 -3.26
N ALA A 134 10.91 -7.79 -3.47
CA ALA A 134 11.97 -8.05 -2.51
C ALA A 134 12.87 -6.82 -2.31
N HIS A 135 13.20 -6.10 -3.38
CA HIS A 135 13.96 -4.85 -3.30
C HIS A 135 13.18 -3.77 -2.55
N ILE A 136 11.90 -3.56 -2.88
CA ILE A 136 11.04 -2.62 -2.17
C ILE A 136 10.95 -2.97 -0.68
N TYR A 137 10.73 -4.24 -0.35
CA TYR A 137 10.70 -4.71 1.03
C TYR A 137 12.02 -4.42 1.76
N SER A 138 13.15 -4.74 1.13
CA SER A 138 14.49 -4.47 1.69
C SER A 138 14.68 -2.98 1.97
N THR A 139 14.24 -2.10 1.06
CA THR A 139 14.31 -0.64 1.24
C THR A 139 13.49 -0.18 2.45
N VAL A 140 12.24 -0.62 2.56
CA VAL A 140 11.37 -0.27 3.70
C VAL A 140 11.99 -0.73 5.02
N LYS A 141 12.51 -1.97 5.06
CA LYS A 141 13.12 -2.54 6.26
C LYS A 141 14.48 -1.94 6.62
N SER A 142 15.24 -1.48 5.63
CA SER A 142 16.51 -0.78 5.84
C SER A 142 16.30 0.63 6.37
N TYR A 143 15.22 1.30 5.95
CA TYR A 143 14.83 2.61 6.48
C TYR A 143 14.41 2.49 7.96
N ASP A 144 13.49 1.59 8.26
CA ASP A 144 13.04 1.29 9.62
C ASP A 144 12.49 -0.14 9.69
N SER A 145 13.17 -1.00 10.43
CA SER A 145 12.81 -2.42 10.56
C SER A 145 11.42 -2.66 11.15
N THR A 146 10.86 -1.67 11.85
CA THR A 146 9.52 -1.75 12.45
C THR A 146 8.40 -1.44 11.45
N LYS A 147 8.70 -0.75 10.35
CA LYS A 147 7.72 -0.43 9.31
C LYS A 147 7.21 -1.68 8.61
N GLU A 148 5.93 -1.70 8.34
CA GLU A 148 5.27 -2.80 7.62
C GLU A 148 5.26 -2.52 6.11
N MET A 149 5.27 -3.58 5.33
CA MET A 149 4.97 -3.52 3.90
C MET A 149 3.86 -4.53 3.62
N ASN A 150 2.76 -4.04 3.10
CA ASN A 150 1.68 -4.84 2.53
C ASN A 150 1.74 -4.77 1.01
N ILE A 151 1.27 -5.81 0.33
CA ILE A 151 1.20 -5.88 -1.13
C ILE A 151 -0.19 -6.32 -1.52
N CYS A 152 -0.87 -5.53 -2.33
CA CYS A 152 -2.09 -5.93 -3.00
C CYS A 152 -1.72 -6.74 -4.24
N LEU A 153 -2.06 -8.02 -4.23
CA LEU A 153 -1.89 -8.87 -5.40
C LEU A 153 -3.24 -9.04 -6.09
N PRO A 154 -3.29 -8.97 -7.43
CA PRO A 154 -4.51 -9.29 -8.16
C PRO A 154 -4.93 -10.72 -7.82
N GLY A 155 -6.19 -10.90 -7.44
CA GLY A 155 -6.74 -12.23 -7.22
C GLY A 155 -6.59 -13.05 -8.50
N MET A 156 -5.97 -14.21 -8.42
CA MET A 156 -5.85 -15.13 -9.56
C MET A 156 -7.25 -15.65 -9.90
N THR A 157 -7.88 -15.05 -10.91
CA THR A 157 -9.25 -15.41 -11.32
C THR A 157 -9.32 -16.65 -12.19
N SER A 158 -8.20 -17.20 -12.65
CA SER A 158 -8.13 -18.55 -13.22
C SER A 158 -6.70 -19.05 -13.32
N VAL A 159 -6.30 -19.94 -12.48
CA VAL A 159 -5.44 -21.01 -12.93
C VAL A 159 -6.33 -21.87 -13.83
N ASN A 160 -5.98 -22.02 -15.11
CA ASN A 160 -6.70 -22.85 -16.08
C ASN A 160 -7.34 -24.06 -15.43
N GLY A 161 -8.69 -24.09 -15.45
CA GLY A 161 -9.57 -25.02 -14.82
C GLY A 161 -9.05 -26.45 -14.74
N SER A 162 -8.47 -26.76 -13.65
CA SER A 162 -8.41 -28.12 -13.12
C SER A 162 -8.05 -28.02 -11.64
N VAL A 163 -9.08 -27.75 -10.86
CA VAL A 163 -9.09 -28.29 -9.51
C VAL A 163 -9.78 -29.63 -9.66
N GLY A 164 -8.98 -30.69 -9.73
CA GLY A 164 -9.46 -32.03 -9.53
C GLY A 164 -9.80 -32.27 -8.08
#